data_bc3301e516579924ea6966d23f714392
#
_entry.id   bc3301e516579924ea6966d23f714392
#
_cell.length_a   1.000
_cell.length_b   1.000
_cell.length_c   1.000
_cell.angle_alpha   90.00
_cell.angle_beta   90.00
_cell.angle_gamma   90.00
#
_symmetry.space_group_name_H-M   'P 1'
#
loop_
_entity.id
_entity.type
_entity.pdbx_description
1 polymer ?
#
loop_
_entity_poly.entity_id
_entity_poly.type
_entity_poly.pdbx_seq_one_letter_code
_entity_poly.pdbx_strand_id
1 'polypeptide(L)'
;MVYKRWKGKKLTPGDPNYDRARWWMEYRLNGRRVHKAIPGARTKAQAERAEVSEREAIYNRRYNHATDIAFGVYYDERYLPWLKEKKPSQVVDAESRVKKLKEFFGSRMLSDITRRDVERFQSTLRGKQTPRETARKGATVNRYVYLLSAIFSRAIRDEVVDFNPCSRFEQEPEARRERYLTPSEQVKLMEVLVDDFAFLRAPIEVSLGTGVRKHTELLKLKIENVNFSGLSVFRPANGRDVEVRPNWFLLVDTKGKRPRHRLIPMNGPVRAALQNVIDSRTTGTVFDYKQTGVSASTLRRGFEKACDRARIPFGLTVEGGVIWHDLRRTFATELRARQVHEYDIADLLGHTIQSVTGTYARSTPEALEDAGNRLTEPRGNVIEFKRKAS
;
A
#
# COMPACT_ATOMS: atom_id res chain seq x y z
N MET A 1 -16.34 6.05 41.05
CA MET A 1 -15.88 5.60 42.40
C MET A 1 -14.38 5.88 42.50
N VAL A 2 -13.95 6.56 43.59
CA VAL A 2 -12.54 6.84 43.85
C VAL A 2 -11.95 5.91 44.89
N TYR A 3 -10.69 5.56 44.76
CA TYR A 3 -9.97 4.67 45.66
C TYR A 3 -8.46 4.91 45.58
N LYS A 4 -7.72 4.49 46.60
CA LYS A 4 -6.26 4.52 46.57
C LYS A 4 -5.69 3.21 46.03
N ARG A 5 -4.60 3.31 45.23
CA ARG A 5 -3.92 2.15 44.63
C ARG A 5 -2.40 2.23 44.82
N TRP A 6 -1.80 1.13 45.23
CA TRP A 6 -0.38 0.98 45.45
C TRP A 6 0.12 -0.33 44.81
N LYS A 7 1.18 -0.27 44.03
CA LYS A 7 1.76 -1.44 43.34
C LYS A 7 0.71 -2.39 42.74
N GLY A 8 -0.30 -1.81 42.07
CA GLY A 8 -1.33 -2.59 41.41
C GLY A 8 -2.52 -3.02 42.26
N LYS A 9 -2.46 -2.93 43.61
CA LYS A 9 -3.53 -3.32 44.53
C LYS A 9 -4.36 -2.12 45.00
N LYS A 10 -5.69 -2.31 45.09
CA LYS A 10 -6.61 -1.35 45.71
C LYS A 10 -6.43 -1.43 47.22
N LEU A 11 -6.30 -0.28 47.90
CA LEU A 11 -6.09 -0.21 49.34
C LEU A 11 -7.35 0.26 50.06
N THR A 12 -7.51 -0.19 51.29
CA THR A 12 -8.54 0.26 52.24
C THR A 12 -7.93 1.17 53.29
N PRO A 13 -8.74 2.06 53.91
CA PRO A 13 -8.27 2.81 55.09
C PRO A 13 -7.74 1.86 56.16
N GLY A 14 -6.53 2.12 56.65
CA GLY A 14 -5.85 1.23 57.62
C GLY A 14 -4.66 0.46 57.02
N ASP A 15 -4.54 0.39 55.68
CA ASP A 15 -3.35 -0.16 55.04
C ASP A 15 -2.10 0.67 55.36
N PRO A 16 -0.93 0.08 55.71
CA PRO A 16 0.30 0.81 56.07
C PRO A 16 0.81 1.76 54.95
N ASN A 17 0.46 1.49 53.74
CA ASN A 17 0.86 2.31 52.57
C ASN A 17 -0.26 3.22 52.08
N TYR A 18 -1.39 3.32 52.81
CA TYR A 18 -2.56 4.10 52.34
C TYR A 18 -2.22 5.57 52.08
N ASP A 19 -1.43 6.21 52.95
CA ASP A 19 -1.09 7.63 52.80
C ASP A 19 -0.12 7.91 51.65
N ARG A 20 0.70 6.95 51.32
CA ARG A 20 1.65 7.04 50.18
C ARG A 20 1.02 6.67 48.83
N ALA A 21 -0.17 6.06 48.83
CA ALA A 21 -0.85 5.57 47.65
C ALA A 21 -1.51 6.70 46.88
N ARG A 22 -1.52 6.57 45.55
CA ARG A 22 -2.15 7.53 44.65
C ARG A 22 -3.66 7.29 44.56
N TRP A 23 -4.40 8.36 44.38
CA TRP A 23 -5.83 8.30 44.09
C TRP A 23 -6.08 7.87 42.64
N TRP A 24 -7.11 7.04 42.46
CA TRP A 24 -7.59 6.54 41.18
C TRP A 24 -9.10 6.68 41.13
N MET A 25 -9.64 6.89 39.90
CA MET A 25 -11.06 6.81 39.63
C MET A 25 -11.38 5.59 38.80
N GLU A 26 -12.55 5.02 39.06
CA GLU A 26 -13.13 3.94 38.25
C GLU A 26 -14.51 4.34 37.78
N TYR A 27 -14.76 4.25 36.49
CA TYR A 27 -16.09 4.47 35.89
C TYR A 27 -16.27 3.57 34.68
N ARG A 28 -17.52 3.42 34.21
CA ARG A 28 -17.82 2.70 32.99
C ARG A 28 -18.03 3.68 31.84
N LEU A 29 -17.35 3.43 30.72
CA LEU A 29 -17.51 4.15 29.48
C LEU A 29 -17.74 3.14 28.35
N ASN A 30 -18.85 3.25 27.65
CA ASN A 30 -19.22 2.33 26.57
C ASN A 30 -19.17 0.84 26.97
N GLY A 31 -19.67 0.53 28.18
CA GLY A 31 -19.68 -0.83 28.74
C GLY A 31 -18.34 -1.33 29.27
N ARG A 32 -17.24 -0.58 29.10
CA ARG A 32 -15.91 -0.94 29.60
C ARG A 32 -15.58 -0.23 30.90
N ARG A 33 -14.92 -0.94 31.79
CA ARG A 33 -14.35 -0.33 33.00
C ARG A 33 -13.09 0.45 32.64
N VAL A 34 -13.05 1.72 33.05
CA VAL A 34 -11.89 2.60 32.90
C VAL A 34 -11.31 2.86 34.28
N HIS A 35 -10.02 2.66 34.44
CA HIS A 35 -9.25 2.99 35.61
C HIS A 35 -8.26 4.09 35.29
N LYS A 36 -8.38 5.24 35.92
CA LYS A 36 -7.53 6.41 35.67
C LYS A 36 -6.92 6.93 36.95
N ALA A 37 -5.61 7.17 36.94
CA ALA A 37 -4.93 7.81 38.06
C ALA A 37 -5.34 9.29 38.12
N ILE A 38 -5.49 9.82 39.32
CA ILE A 38 -5.81 11.23 39.56
C ILE A 38 -4.53 11.94 40.02
N PRO A 39 -3.80 12.61 39.12
CA PRO A 39 -2.60 13.32 39.50
C PRO A 39 -2.94 14.52 40.41
N GLY A 40 -2.14 14.71 41.49
CA GLY A 40 -2.26 15.86 42.36
C GLY A 40 -3.34 15.79 43.45
N ALA A 41 -4.25 14.80 43.43
CA ALA A 41 -5.22 14.65 44.52
C ALA A 41 -4.54 14.13 45.79
N ARG A 42 -4.60 14.91 46.87
CA ARG A 42 -4.07 14.58 48.19
C ARG A 42 -5.15 14.06 49.14
N THR A 43 -6.38 14.52 48.95
CA THR A 43 -7.53 14.15 49.81
C THR A 43 -8.59 13.40 49.01
N LYS A 44 -9.45 12.65 49.69
CA LYS A 44 -10.60 11.96 49.08
C LYS A 44 -11.54 12.97 48.39
N ALA A 45 -11.80 14.10 49.03
CA ALA A 45 -12.66 15.16 48.46
C ALA A 45 -12.10 15.74 47.17
N GLN A 46 -10.78 15.92 47.07
CA GLN A 46 -10.13 16.32 45.81
C GLN A 46 -10.28 15.25 44.70
N ALA A 47 -10.14 13.98 45.09
CA ALA A 47 -10.31 12.89 44.14
C ALA A 47 -11.76 12.77 43.63
N GLU A 48 -12.75 12.94 44.54
CA GLU A 48 -14.17 12.95 44.16
C GLU A 48 -14.53 14.12 43.25
N ARG A 49 -14.02 15.32 43.51
CA ARG A 49 -14.19 16.48 42.63
C ARG A 49 -13.59 16.23 41.24
N ALA A 50 -12.41 15.61 41.19
CA ALA A 50 -11.78 15.26 39.90
C ALA A 50 -12.58 14.19 39.15
N GLU A 51 -13.20 13.21 39.84
CA GLU A 51 -14.09 12.24 39.24
C GLU A 51 -15.34 12.91 38.65
N VAL A 52 -15.97 13.82 39.42
CA VAL A 52 -17.14 14.57 38.94
C VAL A 52 -16.78 15.40 37.68
N SER A 53 -15.69 16.15 37.75
CA SER A 53 -15.22 16.96 36.62
C SER A 53 -14.91 16.08 35.38
N GLU A 54 -14.29 14.92 35.56
CA GLU A 54 -14.05 13.99 34.44
C GLU A 54 -15.36 13.44 33.87
N ARG A 55 -16.34 13.12 34.70
CA ARG A 55 -17.68 12.68 34.28
C ARG A 55 -18.45 13.76 33.56
N GLU A 56 -18.39 15.01 34.05
CA GLU A 56 -18.96 16.16 33.39
C GLU A 56 -18.29 16.45 32.05
N ALA A 57 -16.98 16.35 31.96
CA ALA A 57 -16.24 16.49 30.72
C ALA A 57 -16.65 15.41 29.69
N ILE A 58 -16.81 14.16 30.16
CA ILE A 58 -17.29 13.06 29.32
C ILE A 58 -18.76 13.29 28.89
N TYR A 59 -19.59 13.75 29.84
CA TYR A 59 -21.00 14.08 29.56
C TYR A 59 -21.09 15.23 28.55
N ASN A 60 -20.37 16.32 28.79
CA ASN A 60 -20.34 17.48 27.93
C ASN A 60 -19.77 17.15 26.54
N ARG A 61 -18.73 16.30 26.44
CA ARG A 61 -18.27 15.78 25.15
C ARG A 61 -19.32 14.95 24.42
N ARG A 62 -20.16 14.20 25.15
CA ARG A 62 -21.22 13.36 24.57
C ARG A 62 -22.49 14.13 24.18
N TYR A 63 -22.84 15.19 24.91
CA TYR A 63 -24.12 15.87 24.81
C TYR A 63 -24.00 17.33 24.38
N ASN A 64 -22.85 17.97 24.50
CA ASN A 64 -22.59 19.30 23.93
C ASN A 64 -22.08 19.13 22.49
N HIS A 65 -23.00 18.91 21.55
CA HIS A 65 -22.75 18.86 20.11
C HIS A 65 -22.37 20.22 19.50
N ALA A 66 -21.85 21.18 20.27
CA ALA A 66 -21.44 22.50 19.77
C ALA A 66 -20.33 22.41 18.67
N THR A 67 -19.71 21.25 18.51
CA THR A 67 -18.70 20.98 17.47
C THR A 67 -19.10 19.90 16.49
N ASP A 68 -20.34 19.36 16.60
CA ASP A 68 -20.78 18.32 15.67
C ASP A 68 -20.97 18.93 14.27
N ILE A 69 -20.50 18.21 13.28
CA ILE A 69 -20.45 18.68 11.90
C ILE A 69 -20.93 17.56 10.97
N ALA A 70 -21.66 17.92 9.93
CA ALA A 70 -22.09 16.95 8.94
C ALA A 70 -20.89 16.35 8.21
N PHE A 71 -20.96 15.03 7.91
CA PHE A 71 -19.89 14.28 7.26
C PHE A 71 -19.35 14.96 6.00
N GLY A 72 -20.26 15.43 5.14
CA GLY A 72 -19.88 16.11 3.89
C GLY A 72 -19.11 17.40 4.12
N VAL A 73 -19.57 18.23 5.07
CA VAL A 73 -18.95 19.49 5.45
C VAL A 73 -17.57 19.25 6.08
N TYR A 74 -17.47 18.28 7.02
CA TYR A 74 -16.20 17.92 7.63
C TYR A 74 -15.17 17.45 6.58
N TYR A 75 -15.61 16.63 5.62
CA TYR A 75 -14.73 16.19 4.55
C TYR A 75 -14.18 17.35 3.74
N ASP A 76 -15.04 18.28 3.31
CA ASP A 76 -14.65 19.40 2.44
C ASP A 76 -13.81 20.45 3.15
N GLU A 77 -14.20 20.83 4.37
CA GLU A 77 -13.59 21.94 5.07
C GLU A 77 -12.36 21.56 5.90
N ARG A 78 -12.26 20.29 6.36
CA ARG A 78 -11.18 19.88 7.26
C ARG A 78 -10.35 18.73 6.71
N TYR A 79 -10.99 17.62 6.28
CA TYR A 79 -10.25 16.43 5.87
C TYR A 79 -9.53 16.62 4.52
N LEU A 80 -10.19 17.14 3.50
CA LEU A 80 -9.62 17.33 2.16
C LEU A 80 -8.46 18.34 2.14
N PRO A 81 -8.54 19.52 2.78
CA PRO A 81 -7.40 20.44 2.89
C PRO A 81 -6.18 19.77 3.57
N TRP A 82 -6.41 19.07 4.69
CA TRP A 82 -5.37 18.32 5.35
C TRP A 82 -4.78 17.21 4.46
N LEU A 83 -5.63 16.50 3.71
CA LEU A 83 -5.17 15.43 2.80
C LEU A 83 -4.31 16.01 1.67
N LYS A 84 -4.70 17.16 1.10
CA LYS A 84 -3.94 17.87 0.06
C LYS A 84 -2.55 18.28 0.55
N GLU A 85 -2.46 18.77 1.77
CA GLU A 85 -1.19 19.18 2.38
C GLU A 85 -0.31 17.98 2.74
N LYS A 86 -0.84 17.01 3.46
CA LYS A 86 -0.05 15.93 4.08
C LYS A 86 0.11 14.69 3.21
N LYS A 87 -0.84 14.44 2.29
CA LYS A 87 -0.86 13.22 1.45
C LYS A 87 -1.38 13.48 0.03
N PRO A 88 -0.77 14.37 -0.74
CA PRO A 88 -1.28 14.81 -2.05
C PRO A 88 -1.50 13.64 -3.03
N SER A 89 -0.70 12.59 -2.94
CA SER A 89 -0.85 11.41 -3.80
C SER A 89 -2.14 10.59 -3.56
N GLN A 90 -2.84 10.80 -2.45
CA GLN A 90 -4.08 10.09 -2.12
C GLN A 90 -5.34 10.88 -2.47
N VAL A 91 -5.20 12.15 -2.86
CA VAL A 91 -6.33 13.06 -3.10
C VAL A 91 -7.26 12.54 -4.20
N VAL A 92 -6.73 12.24 -5.37
CA VAL A 92 -7.52 11.77 -6.53
C VAL A 92 -8.33 10.51 -6.18
N ASP A 93 -7.72 9.60 -5.45
CA ASP A 93 -8.35 8.35 -5.03
C ASP A 93 -9.45 8.59 -3.98
N ALA A 94 -9.21 9.50 -3.02
CA ALA A 94 -10.18 9.90 -2.02
C ALA A 94 -11.37 10.66 -2.65
N GLU A 95 -11.13 11.62 -3.54
CA GLU A 95 -12.18 12.37 -4.24
C GLU A 95 -13.06 11.47 -5.11
N SER A 96 -12.47 10.45 -5.74
CA SER A 96 -13.24 9.46 -6.50
C SER A 96 -14.20 8.67 -5.60
N ARG A 97 -13.77 8.27 -4.40
CA ARG A 97 -14.59 7.46 -3.48
C ARG A 97 -15.54 8.27 -2.63
N VAL A 98 -15.15 9.48 -2.22
CA VAL A 98 -15.97 10.30 -1.31
C VAL A 98 -17.33 10.62 -1.90
N LYS A 99 -17.47 10.68 -3.22
CA LYS A 99 -18.78 10.93 -3.87
C LYS A 99 -19.83 9.94 -3.37
N LYS A 100 -19.51 8.64 -3.33
CA LYS A 100 -20.42 7.62 -2.82
C LYS A 100 -20.61 7.71 -1.29
N LEU A 101 -19.59 8.07 -0.56
CA LEU A 101 -19.71 8.31 0.88
C LEU A 101 -20.61 9.49 1.17
N LYS A 102 -20.52 10.59 0.42
CA LYS A 102 -21.39 11.77 0.55
C LYS A 102 -22.84 11.48 0.12
N GLU A 103 -23.05 10.65 -0.92
CA GLU A 103 -24.40 10.21 -1.29
C GLU A 103 -25.10 9.48 -0.13
N PHE A 104 -24.36 8.77 0.72
CA PHE A 104 -24.94 7.97 1.79
C PHE A 104 -24.91 8.67 3.16
N PHE A 105 -23.83 9.39 3.47
CA PHE A 105 -23.59 9.98 4.79
C PHE A 105 -23.59 11.51 4.79
N GLY A 106 -23.60 12.17 3.63
CA GLY A 106 -23.22 13.58 3.48
C GLY A 106 -23.92 14.57 4.41
N SER A 107 -25.21 14.40 4.63
CA SER A 107 -26.02 15.27 5.51
C SER A 107 -26.07 14.80 6.97
N ARG A 108 -25.53 13.61 7.29
CA ARG A 108 -25.57 13.08 8.65
C ARG A 108 -24.45 13.69 9.49
N MET A 109 -24.75 13.98 10.75
CA MET A 109 -23.74 14.39 11.71
C MET A 109 -22.74 13.26 11.95
N LEU A 110 -21.45 13.58 12.12
CA LEU A 110 -20.42 12.57 12.36
C LEU A 110 -20.71 11.74 13.61
N SER A 111 -21.25 12.35 14.66
CA SER A 111 -21.63 11.69 15.91
C SER A 111 -22.73 10.64 15.73
N ASP A 112 -23.63 10.83 14.74
CA ASP A 112 -24.79 9.97 14.49
C ASP A 112 -24.47 8.76 13.62
N ILE A 113 -23.27 8.71 13.04
CA ILE A 113 -22.86 7.58 12.18
C ILE A 113 -22.40 6.42 13.05
N THR A 114 -23.17 5.36 13.03
CA THR A 114 -22.96 4.15 13.83
C THR A 114 -22.29 3.04 13.03
N ARG A 115 -21.81 1.99 13.72
CA ARG A 115 -21.31 0.78 13.06
C ARG A 115 -22.36 0.13 12.16
N ARG A 116 -23.62 0.09 12.58
CA ARG A 116 -24.74 -0.45 11.77
C ARG A 116 -24.91 0.32 10.47
N ASP A 117 -24.62 1.63 10.45
CA ASP A 117 -24.69 2.41 9.23
C ASP A 117 -23.56 2.09 8.28
N VAL A 118 -22.36 1.79 8.82
CA VAL A 118 -21.23 1.30 8.00
C VAL A 118 -21.57 -0.05 7.37
N GLU A 119 -22.16 -0.97 8.12
CA GLU A 119 -22.61 -2.28 7.62
C GLU A 119 -23.69 -2.13 6.53
N ARG A 120 -24.67 -1.23 6.74
CA ARG A 120 -25.68 -0.88 5.72
C ARG A 120 -25.02 -0.31 4.45
N PHE A 121 -24.04 0.56 4.61
CA PHE A 121 -23.31 1.10 3.48
C PHE A 121 -22.57 0.01 2.70
N GLN A 122 -21.89 -0.92 3.38
CA GLN A 122 -21.25 -2.08 2.76
C GLN A 122 -22.27 -2.92 1.97
N SER A 123 -23.43 -3.23 2.58
CA SER A 123 -24.52 -3.97 1.94
C SER A 123 -25.07 -3.24 0.70
N THR A 124 -25.23 -1.92 0.77
CA THR A 124 -25.65 -1.09 -0.36
C THR A 124 -24.63 -1.12 -1.50
N LEU A 125 -23.34 -1.14 -1.17
CA LEU A 125 -22.28 -1.22 -2.19
C LEU A 125 -22.25 -2.59 -2.87
N ARG A 126 -22.52 -3.68 -2.14
CA ARG A 126 -22.61 -5.04 -2.68
C ARG A 126 -23.80 -5.19 -3.64
N GLY A 127 -24.97 -4.69 -3.24
CA GLY A 127 -26.21 -4.81 -4.01
C GLY A 127 -26.27 -3.93 -5.26
N LYS A 128 -25.44 -2.90 -5.38
CA LYS A 128 -25.40 -2.03 -6.57
C LYS A 128 -24.48 -2.60 -7.64
N GLN A 129 -25.04 -2.89 -8.80
CA GLN A 129 -24.26 -3.23 -9.99
C GLN A 129 -23.38 -2.04 -10.41
N THR A 130 -22.23 -2.36 -10.99
CA THR A 130 -21.37 -1.35 -11.65
C THR A 130 -22.03 -0.96 -12.99
N PRO A 131 -21.58 0.14 -13.65
CA PRO A 131 -22.02 0.44 -15.03
C PRO A 131 -21.81 -0.69 -16.04
N ARG A 132 -21.00 -1.70 -15.68
CA ARG A 132 -20.76 -2.92 -16.48
C ARG A 132 -21.60 -4.11 -16.01
N GLU A 133 -22.67 -3.87 -15.25
CA GLU A 133 -23.59 -4.89 -14.71
C GLU A 133 -22.95 -5.99 -13.85
N THR A 134 -21.78 -5.72 -13.31
CA THR A 134 -21.06 -6.66 -12.43
C THR A 134 -21.13 -6.22 -10.98
N ALA A 135 -21.26 -7.18 -10.06
CA ALA A 135 -21.20 -6.91 -8.62
C ALA A 135 -19.83 -6.33 -8.24
N ARG A 136 -19.81 -5.40 -7.26
CA ARG A 136 -18.53 -4.86 -6.77
C ARG A 136 -17.71 -5.92 -6.05
N LYS A 137 -16.42 -6.00 -6.40
CA LYS A 137 -15.48 -6.88 -5.71
C LYS A 137 -15.30 -6.45 -4.26
N GLY A 138 -15.14 -7.40 -3.34
CA GLY A 138 -14.94 -7.14 -1.90
C GLY A 138 -13.82 -6.14 -1.63
N ALA A 139 -12.68 -6.25 -2.33
CA ALA A 139 -11.59 -5.28 -2.24
C ALA A 139 -12.03 -3.83 -2.52
N THR A 140 -12.97 -3.61 -3.43
CA THR A 140 -13.50 -2.28 -3.73
C THR A 140 -14.36 -1.78 -2.57
N VAL A 141 -15.22 -2.62 -2.00
CA VAL A 141 -16.05 -2.30 -0.84
C VAL A 141 -15.16 -1.93 0.35
N ASN A 142 -14.15 -2.75 0.65
CA ASN A 142 -13.18 -2.50 1.72
C ASN A 142 -12.50 -1.13 1.59
N ARG A 143 -12.12 -0.72 0.37
CA ARG A 143 -11.46 0.59 0.15
C ARG A 143 -12.35 1.77 0.46
N TYR A 144 -13.67 1.67 0.27
CA TYR A 144 -14.60 2.71 0.72
C TYR A 144 -14.61 2.82 2.25
N VAL A 145 -14.66 1.69 2.95
CA VAL A 145 -14.66 1.67 4.42
C VAL A 145 -13.33 2.12 4.99
N TYR A 146 -12.21 1.80 4.34
CA TYR A 146 -10.88 2.32 4.74
C TYR A 146 -10.81 3.84 4.63
N LEU A 147 -11.35 4.45 3.56
CA LEU A 147 -11.42 5.90 3.45
C LEU A 147 -12.31 6.50 4.55
N LEU A 148 -13.49 5.93 4.78
CA LEU A 148 -14.40 6.35 5.86
C LEU A 148 -13.69 6.26 7.22
N SER A 149 -13.01 5.15 7.50
CA SER A 149 -12.22 4.95 8.72
C SER A 149 -11.11 5.98 8.87
N ALA A 150 -10.43 6.34 7.77
CA ALA A 150 -9.39 7.37 7.79
C ALA A 150 -9.96 8.76 8.10
N ILE A 151 -11.14 9.08 7.57
CA ILE A 151 -11.86 10.33 7.86
C ILE A 151 -12.23 10.40 9.35
N PHE A 152 -12.84 9.35 9.89
CA PHE A 152 -13.17 9.29 11.32
C PHE A 152 -11.94 9.31 12.23
N SER A 153 -10.87 8.64 11.84
CA SER A 153 -9.61 8.68 12.60
C SER A 153 -8.99 10.10 12.62
N ARG A 154 -9.23 10.87 11.58
CA ARG A 154 -8.85 12.29 11.56
C ARG A 154 -9.82 13.11 12.42
N ALA A 155 -11.12 12.89 12.34
CA ALA A 155 -12.13 13.59 13.14
C ALA A 155 -11.93 13.39 14.65
N ILE A 156 -11.45 12.20 15.07
CA ILE A 156 -11.05 11.95 16.46
C ILE A 156 -9.85 12.84 16.85
N ARG A 157 -8.85 12.99 15.99
CA ARG A 157 -7.69 13.84 16.26
C ARG A 157 -8.04 15.33 16.27
N ASP A 158 -9.07 15.70 15.54
CA ASP A 158 -9.62 17.05 15.51
C ASP A 158 -10.64 17.29 16.64
N GLU A 159 -10.82 16.31 17.54
CA GLU A 159 -11.72 16.32 18.71
C GLU A 159 -13.20 16.56 18.36
N VAL A 160 -13.61 16.21 17.13
CA VAL A 160 -15.00 16.34 16.64
C VAL A 160 -15.84 15.14 17.08
N VAL A 161 -15.27 13.94 17.13
CA VAL A 161 -15.92 12.70 17.57
C VAL A 161 -14.99 11.88 18.45
N ASP A 162 -15.56 11.05 19.33
CA ASP A 162 -14.80 10.26 20.28
C ASP A 162 -14.46 8.84 19.80
N PHE A 163 -15.16 8.33 18.77
CA PHE A 163 -14.94 6.99 18.28
C PHE A 163 -15.03 6.87 16.76
N ASN A 164 -14.42 5.81 16.25
CA ASN A 164 -14.48 5.49 14.82
C ASN A 164 -15.47 4.32 14.60
N PRO A 165 -16.61 4.55 13.92
CA PRO A 165 -17.61 3.50 13.68
C PRO A 165 -17.09 2.36 12.79
N CYS A 166 -16.02 2.62 12.04
CA CYS A 166 -15.36 1.61 11.20
C CYS A 166 -14.33 0.77 11.97
N SER A 167 -14.09 1.03 13.27
CA SER A 167 -13.17 0.22 14.05
C SER A 167 -13.65 -1.24 14.11
N ARG A 168 -12.79 -2.18 13.66
CA ARG A 168 -13.11 -3.63 13.60
C ARG A 168 -14.30 -3.96 12.69
N PHE A 169 -14.48 -3.24 11.58
CA PHE A 169 -15.45 -3.65 10.57
C PHE A 169 -15.06 -5.00 9.97
N GLU A 170 -16.05 -5.77 9.59
CA GLU A 170 -15.84 -7.04 8.90
C GLU A 170 -15.43 -6.76 7.44
N GLN A 171 -14.24 -7.24 7.09
CA GLN A 171 -13.70 -7.06 5.74
C GLN A 171 -14.33 -8.06 4.78
N GLU A 172 -14.68 -7.57 3.60
CA GLU A 172 -15.09 -8.45 2.51
C GLU A 172 -13.91 -9.32 2.06
N PRO A 173 -14.16 -10.58 1.71
CA PRO A 173 -13.12 -11.44 1.16
C PRO A 173 -12.47 -10.83 -0.08
N GLU A 174 -11.16 -10.81 -0.11
CA GLU A 174 -10.38 -10.35 -1.25
C GLU A 174 -9.67 -11.54 -1.91
N ALA A 175 -10.10 -11.91 -3.10
CA ALA A 175 -9.41 -12.93 -3.87
C ALA A 175 -8.01 -12.42 -4.26
N ARG A 176 -6.99 -13.19 -3.90
CA ARG A 176 -5.63 -12.92 -4.36
C ARG A 176 -5.53 -13.22 -5.85
N ARG A 177 -4.93 -12.31 -6.59
CA ARG A 177 -4.66 -12.53 -7.99
C ARG A 177 -3.36 -13.32 -8.13
N GLU A 178 -3.43 -14.47 -8.77
CA GLU A 178 -2.27 -15.38 -8.97
C GLU A 178 -1.78 -15.42 -10.43
N ARG A 179 -2.40 -14.63 -11.32
CA ARG A 179 -2.10 -14.61 -12.76
C ARG A 179 -0.69 -14.08 -13.04
N TYR A 180 0.05 -14.85 -13.83
CA TYR A 180 1.35 -14.51 -14.43
C TYR A 180 1.35 -15.03 -15.89
N LEU A 181 2.28 -14.58 -16.72
CA LEU A 181 2.44 -15.09 -18.09
C LEU A 181 3.15 -16.43 -18.05
N THR A 182 2.55 -17.45 -18.64
CA THR A 182 3.20 -18.73 -18.85
C THR A 182 4.38 -18.60 -19.84
N PRO A 183 5.35 -19.51 -19.88
CA PRO A 183 6.45 -19.43 -20.85
C PRO A 183 5.96 -19.35 -22.29
N SER A 184 4.93 -20.12 -22.64
CA SER A 184 4.35 -20.07 -23.99
C SER A 184 3.70 -18.73 -24.30
N GLU A 185 3.05 -18.10 -23.33
CA GLU A 185 2.49 -16.75 -23.50
C GLU A 185 3.58 -15.68 -23.60
N GLN A 186 4.68 -15.84 -22.85
CA GLN A 186 5.83 -14.93 -22.97
C GLN A 186 6.41 -14.98 -24.40
N VAL A 187 6.62 -16.18 -24.97
CA VAL A 187 7.10 -16.36 -26.35
C VAL A 187 6.13 -15.69 -27.33
N LYS A 188 4.84 -16.03 -27.29
CA LYS A 188 3.82 -15.46 -28.18
C LYS A 188 3.74 -13.94 -28.06
N LEU A 189 3.86 -13.41 -26.85
CA LEU A 189 3.88 -11.97 -26.63
C LEU A 189 5.10 -11.33 -27.31
N MET A 190 6.29 -11.90 -27.11
CA MET A 190 7.52 -11.35 -27.68
C MET A 190 7.55 -11.42 -29.22
N GLU A 191 6.93 -12.42 -29.83
CA GLU A 191 6.82 -12.59 -31.28
C GLU A 191 6.00 -11.46 -31.93
N VAL A 192 4.98 -10.95 -31.26
CA VAL A 192 4.14 -9.86 -31.79
C VAL A 192 4.69 -8.46 -31.54
N LEU A 193 5.78 -8.32 -30.76
CA LEU A 193 6.41 -7.03 -30.44
C LEU A 193 7.35 -6.55 -31.58
N VAL A 194 6.79 -6.45 -32.76
CA VAL A 194 7.43 -5.98 -33.99
C VAL A 194 6.55 -4.87 -34.61
N ASP A 195 7.05 -4.16 -35.58
CA ASP A 195 6.34 -3.11 -36.34
C ASP A 195 5.62 -2.12 -35.41
N ASP A 196 4.30 -2.05 -35.47
CA ASP A 196 3.45 -1.15 -34.70
C ASP A 196 3.58 -1.36 -33.17
N PHE A 197 4.05 -2.52 -32.73
CA PHE A 197 4.25 -2.86 -31.32
C PHE A 197 5.72 -2.84 -30.88
N ALA A 198 6.65 -2.51 -31.76
CA ALA A 198 8.09 -2.49 -31.45
C ALA A 198 8.43 -1.59 -30.23
N PHE A 199 7.69 -0.48 -30.04
CA PHE A 199 7.88 0.42 -28.91
C PHE A 199 7.58 -0.24 -27.54
N LEU A 200 6.86 -1.36 -27.51
CA LEU A 200 6.57 -2.11 -26.28
C LEU A 200 7.69 -3.07 -25.90
N ARG A 201 8.55 -3.44 -26.85
CA ARG A 201 9.53 -4.51 -26.65
C ARG A 201 10.43 -4.22 -25.46
N ALA A 202 11.16 -3.13 -25.49
CA ALA A 202 12.07 -2.78 -24.40
C ALA A 202 11.35 -2.57 -23.03
N PRO A 203 10.21 -1.85 -22.92
CA PRO A 203 9.46 -1.78 -21.68
C PRO A 203 9.01 -3.15 -21.12
N ILE A 204 8.63 -4.09 -21.97
CA ILE A 204 8.21 -5.44 -21.57
C ILE A 204 9.42 -6.27 -21.15
N GLU A 205 10.51 -6.28 -21.93
CA GLU A 205 11.75 -6.97 -21.61
C GLU A 205 12.32 -6.50 -20.26
N VAL A 206 12.39 -5.19 -20.04
CA VAL A 206 12.83 -4.64 -18.76
C VAL A 206 11.88 -5.04 -17.62
N SER A 207 10.55 -5.03 -17.84
CA SER A 207 9.60 -5.42 -16.80
C SER A 207 9.66 -6.91 -16.47
N LEU A 208 9.84 -7.79 -17.48
CA LEU A 208 9.98 -9.23 -17.30
C LEU A 208 11.34 -9.61 -16.68
N GLY A 209 12.40 -8.87 -17.02
CA GLY A 209 13.76 -9.17 -16.54
C GLY A 209 14.11 -8.54 -15.19
N THR A 210 13.30 -7.62 -14.67
CA THR A 210 13.64 -6.88 -13.43
C THR A 210 12.47 -6.73 -12.45
N GLY A 211 11.25 -7.03 -12.87
CA GLY A 211 10.07 -6.89 -12.03
C GLY A 211 9.71 -5.45 -11.64
N VAL A 212 10.20 -4.43 -12.33
CA VAL A 212 9.94 -3.01 -12.03
C VAL A 212 8.47 -2.63 -12.13
N ARG A 213 8.04 -1.68 -11.30
CA ARG A 213 6.67 -1.13 -11.34
C ARG A 213 6.54 -0.12 -12.48
N LYS A 214 5.48 -0.27 -13.30
CA LYS A 214 5.25 0.58 -14.48
C LYS A 214 5.34 2.09 -14.20
N HIS A 215 4.52 2.59 -13.28
CA HIS A 215 4.34 4.04 -13.07
C HIS A 215 5.39 4.69 -12.18
N THR A 216 5.89 3.97 -11.21
CA THR A 216 6.75 4.53 -10.17
C THR A 216 8.23 4.25 -10.40
N GLU A 217 8.55 3.26 -11.25
CA GLU A 217 9.91 2.80 -11.49
C GLU A 217 10.25 2.86 -12.98
N LEU A 218 9.61 2.05 -13.83
CA LEU A 218 9.92 1.98 -15.26
C LEU A 218 9.86 3.35 -15.95
N LEU A 219 8.70 4.02 -15.87
CA LEU A 219 8.49 5.33 -16.50
C LEU A 219 9.23 6.50 -15.84
N LYS A 220 9.91 6.26 -14.74
CA LYS A 220 10.72 7.24 -14.02
C LYS A 220 12.21 6.91 -14.03
N LEU A 221 12.59 5.81 -14.68
CA LEU A 221 13.99 5.43 -14.78
C LEU A 221 14.73 6.50 -15.57
N LYS A 222 15.78 7.06 -14.97
CA LYS A 222 16.65 8.05 -15.59
C LYS A 222 17.85 7.38 -16.24
N ILE A 223 18.29 7.92 -17.36
CA ILE A 223 19.47 7.45 -18.11
C ILE A 223 20.71 7.52 -17.23
N GLU A 224 20.84 8.61 -16.46
CA GLU A 224 21.95 8.84 -15.53
C GLU A 224 22.09 7.77 -14.45
N ASN A 225 20.99 7.06 -14.17
CA ASN A 225 20.95 5.99 -13.18
C ASN A 225 21.28 4.60 -13.75
N VAL A 226 21.53 4.49 -15.05
CA VAL A 226 21.89 3.22 -15.71
C VAL A 226 23.39 3.18 -15.94
N ASN A 227 24.04 2.11 -15.52
CA ASN A 227 25.49 1.94 -15.73
C ASN A 227 25.78 0.72 -16.62
N PHE A 228 26.28 0.97 -17.81
CA PHE A 228 26.73 -0.07 -18.74
C PHE A 228 28.23 -0.28 -18.76
N SER A 229 28.99 0.64 -18.16
CA SER A 229 30.46 0.67 -18.22
C SER A 229 31.12 -0.42 -17.36
N GLY A 230 32.40 -0.69 -17.62
CA GLY A 230 33.21 -1.56 -16.78
C GLY A 230 33.66 -0.93 -15.44
N LEU A 231 33.23 0.30 -15.15
CA LEU A 231 33.56 1.02 -13.92
C LEU A 231 32.29 1.33 -13.12
N SER A 232 32.40 1.25 -11.80
CA SER A 232 31.33 1.72 -10.90
C SER A 232 31.22 3.24 -10.98
N VAL A 233 29.98 3.73 -10.90
CA VAL A 233 29.68 5.16 -10.85
C VAL A 233 28.86 5.46 -9.59
N PHE A 234 29.01 6.68 -9.06
CA PHE A 234 28.23 7.11 -7.91
C PHE A 234 27.07 8.01 -8.36
N ARG A 235 25.90 7.79 -7.79
CA ARG A 235 24.69 8.54 -8.11
C ARG A 235 23.97 8.97 -6.83
N PRO A 236 23.47 10.20 -6.77
CA PRO A 236 22.78 10.69 -5.60
C PRO A 236 21.43 9.98 -5.43
N ALA A 237 21.22 9.41 -4.25
CA ALA A 237 19.96 8.82 -3.86
C ALA A 237 19.69 9.08 -2.38
N ASN A 238 18.55 9.75 -2.10
CA ASN A 238 18.11 9.99 -0.73
C ASN A 238 19.16 10.69 0.18
N GLY A 239 19.88 11.65 -0.39
CA GLY A 239 20.91 12.43 0.33
C GLY A 239 22.24 11.72 0.52
N ARG A 240 22.48 10.61 -0.16
CA ARG A 240 23.76 9.87 -0.17
C ARG A 240 24.13 9.50 -1.59
N ASP A 241 25.42 9.39 -1.85
CA ASP A 241 25.90 8.80 -3.08
C ASP A 241 25.85 7.28 -2.97
N VAL A 242 25.24 6.66 -3.99
CA VAL A 242 25.10 5.21 -4.09
C VAL A 242 25.98 4.72 -5.23
N GLU A 243 26.82 3.74 -4.95
CA GLU A 243 27.59 3.05 -5.97
C GLU A 243 26.66 2.23 -6.88
N VAL A 244 26.72 2.52 -8.18
CA VAL A 244 26.05 1.73 -9.22
C VAL A 244 27.12 0.95 -9.97
N ARG A 245 27.16 -0.36 -9.74
CA ARG A 245 28.10 -1.29 -10.38
C ARG A 245 27.88 -1.37 -11.90
N PRO A 246 28.84 -1.86 -12.66
CA PRO A 246 28.64 -2.17 -14.08
C PRO A 246 27.48 -3.13 -14.29
N ASN A 247 26.68 -2.90 -15.32
CA ASN A 247 25.46 -3.66 -15.63
C ASN A 247 24.37 -3.60 -14.56
N TRP A 248 24.30 -2.49 -13.81
CA TRP A 248 23.25 -2.21 -12.84
C TRP A 248 22.56 -0.89 -13.14
N PHE A 249 21.37 -0.72 -12.60
CA PHE A 249 20.71 0.58 -12.56
C PHE A 249 20.12 0.86 -11.19
N LEU A 250 19.98 2.15 -10.88
CA LEU A 250 19.48 2.67 -9.62
C LEU A 250 18.02 3.11 -9.78
N LEU A 251 17.14 2.58 -8.96
CA LEU A 251 15.78 3.06 -8.77
C LEU A 251 15.71 3.91 -7.50
N VAL A 252 15.31 5.16 -7.65
CA VAL A 252 15.12 6.07 -6.52
C VAL A 252 13.64 6.18 -6.21
N ASP A 253 13.22 5.67 -5.06
CA ASP A 253 11.85 5.84 -4.58
C ASP A 253 11.77 7.12 -3.76
N THR A 254 11.01 8.09 -4.26
CA THR A 254 10.78 9.37 -3.59
C THR A 254 9.53 9.37 -2.71
N LYS A 255 8.82 8.24 -2.61
CA LYS A 255 7.59 8.13 -1.84
C LYS A 255 7.86 7.68 -0.40
N GLY A 256 7.19 8.32 0.55
CA GLY A 256 7.17 7.94 1.95
C GLY A 256 8.13 8.74 2.84
N LYS A 257 7.99 8.54 4.16
CA LYS A 257 8.81 9.22 5.18
C LYS A 257 10.29 8.84 5.15
N ARG A 258 10.61 7.68 4.56
CA ARG A 258 11.97 7.17 4.38
C ARG A 258 12.10 6.71 2.93
N PRO A 259 12.45 7.63 2.01
CA PRO A 259 12.71 7.26 0.63
C PRO A 259 13.74 6.13 0.58
N ARG A 260 13.50 5.13 -0.25
CA ARG A 260 14.41 4.00 -0.43
C ARG A 260 14.93 4.03 -1.86
N HIS A 261 16.17 3.68 -2.02
CA HIS A 261 16.73 3.35 -3.32
C HIS A 261 16.87 1.83 -3.45
N ARG A 262 16.97 1.36 -4.67
CA ARG A 262 17.16 -0.05 -4.99
C ARG A 262 18.05 -0.19 -6.20
N LEU A 263 19.05 -1.01 -6.08
CA LEU A 263 19.97 -1.38 -7.15
C LEU A 263 19.45 -2.65 -7.82
N ILE A 264 19.39 -2.66 -9.14
CA ILE A 264 18.89 -3.77 -9.95
C ILE A 264 19.95 -4.18 -10.95
N PRO A 265 20.38 -5.45 -10.96
CA PRO A 265 21.27 -5.98 -11.98
C PRO A 265 20.54 -6.13 -13.32
N MET A 266 21.26 -5.91 -14.41
CA MET A 266 20.78 -6.13 -15.77
C MET A 266 21.35 -7.45 -16.30
N ASN A 267 20.48 -8.39 -16.60
CA ASN A 267 20.86 -9.53 -17.43
C ASN A 267 21.03 -9.11 -18.91
N GLY A 268 21.53 -10.01 -19.75
CA GLY A 268 21.82 -9.72 -21.14
C GLY A 268 20.67 -9.07 -21.93
N PRO A 269 19.46 -9.65 -21.92
CA PRO A 269 18.27 -9.07 -22.59
C PRO A 269 17.92 -7.67 -22.08
N VAL A 270 17.88 -7.46 -20.75
CA VAL A 270 17.59 -6.15 -20.16
C VAL A 270 18.61 -5.11 -20.55
N ARG A 271 19.90 -5.48 -20.51
CA ARG A 271 21.00 -4.61 -20.91
C ARG A 271 20.84 -4.18 -22.38
N ALA A 272 20.63 -5.14 -23.27
CA ALA A 272 20.45 -4.86 -24.71
C ALA A 272 19.24 -3.96 -24.97
N ALA A 273 18.10 -4.24 -24.31
CA ALA A 273 16.88 -3.45 -24.41
C ALA A 273 17.11 -1.98 -23.97
N LEU A 274 17.81 -1.78 -22.86
CA LEU A 274 18.10 -0.44 -22.35
C LEU A 274 19.13 0.29 -23.22
N GLN A 275 20.17 -0.40 -23.71
CA GLN A 275 21.15 0.17 -24.63
C GLN A 275 20.47 0.65 -25.91
N ASN A 276 19.62 -0.15 -26.54
CA ASN A 276 18.90 0.20 -27.75
C ASN A 276 17.95 1.40 -27.59
N VAL A 277 17.30 1.51 -26.42
CA VAL A 277 16.37 2.64 -26.17
C VAL A 277 17.13 3.90 -25.79
N ILE A 278 18.19 3.79 -25.02
CA ILE A 278 18.99 4.95 -24.59
C ILE A 278 19.81 5.50 -25.75
N ASP A 279 20.36 4.60 -26.58
CA ASP A 279 21.18 4.95 -27.74
C ASP A 279 22.30 5.97 -27.36
N SER A 280 22.36 7.09 -28.03
CA SER A 280 23.35 8.16 -27.80
C SER A 280 22.96 9.15 -26.69
N ARG A 281 21.77 8.98 -26.08
CA ARG A 281 21.30 9.89 -25.04
C ARG A 281 22.07 9.71 -23.73
N THR A 282 22.42 10.82 -23.09
CA THR A 282 23.19 10.84 -21.84
C THR A 282 22.36 11.26 -20.62
N THR A 283 21.22 11.91 -20.80
CA THR A 283 20.38 12.44 -19.73
C THR A 283 18.90 12.29 -20.00
N GLY A 284 18.08 12.39 -18.97
CA GLY A 284 16.62 12.36 -19.06
C GLY A 284 16.02 11.01 -18.68
N THR A 285 14.74 10.82 -18.96
CA THR A 285 14.07 9.54 -18.72
C THR A 285 14.36 8.55 -19.84
N VAL A 286 14.62 7.30 -19.48
CA VAL A 286 14.86 6.22 -20.47
C VAL A 286 13.68 6.12 -21.43
N PHE A 287 12.47 6.05 -20.90
CA PHE A 287 11.22 5.95 -21.66
C PHE A 287 10.54 7.32 -21.76
N ASP A 288 11.16 8.25 -22.49
CA ASP A 288 10.58 9.56 -22.78
C ASP A 288 9.58 9.45 -23.96
N TYR A 289 8.37 10.00 -23.76
CA TYR A 289 7.31 9.86 -24.78
C TYR A 289 7.67 10.47 -26.14
N LYS A 290 8.32 11.62 -26.15
CA LYS A 290 8.68 12.31 -27.40
C LYS A 290 9.66 11.53 -28.25
N GLN A 291 10.52 10.73 -27.59
CA GLN A 291 11.60 9.98 -28.26
C GLN A 291 11.25 8.51 -28.48
N THR A 292 10.49 7.90 -27.56
CA THR A 292 10.22 6.47 -27.59
C THR A 292 8.75 6.11 -27.85
N GLY A 293 7.84 7.09 -27.89
CA GLY A 293 6.40 6.85 -27.96
C GLY A 293 5.80 6.25 -26.66
N VAL A 294 6.62 6.08 -25.61
CA VAL A 294 6.23 5.37 -24.38
C VAL A 294 5.65 6.32 -23.35
N SER A 295 4.40 6.08 -22.97
CA SER A 295 3.71 6.73 -21.85
C SER A 295 2.88 5.70 -21.10
N ALA A 296 2.31 6.10 -19.95
CA ALA A 296 1.42 5.22 -19.21
C ALA A 296 0.20 4.76 -20.01
N SER A 297 -0.34 5.65 -20.87
CA SER A 297 -1.51 5.38 -21.73
C SER A 297 -1.15 4.55 -22.95
N THR A 298 -0.03 4.85 -23.61
CA THR A 298 0.42 4.07 -24.79
C THR A 298 0.82 2.66 -24.39
N LEU A 299 1.53 2.49 -23.25
CA LEU A 299 1.83 1.17 -22.70
C LEU A 299 0.57 0.36 -22.39
N ARG A 300 -0.47 0.99 -21.81
CA ARG A 300 -1.71 0.27 -21.53
C ARG A 300 -2.40 -0.20 -22.80
N ARG A 301 -2.65 0.74 -23.71
CA ARG A 301 -3.39 0.45 -24.96
C ARG A 301 -2.60 -0.47 -25.90
N GLY A 302 -1.29 -0.25 -26.00
CA GLY A 302 -0.43 -1.11 -26.79
C GLY A 302 -0.35 -2.52 -26.24
N PHE A 303 -0.20 -2.69 -24.93
CA PHE A 303 -0.16 -3.99 -24.29
C PHE A 303 -1.47 -4.77 -24.43
N GLU A 304 -2.62 -4.09 -24.34
CA GLU A 304 -3.93 -4.67 -24.61
C GLU A 304 -4.01 -5.23 -26.04
N LYS A 305 -3.64 -4.43 -27.05
CA LYS A 305 -3.64 -4.83 -28.45
C LYS A 305 -2.59 -5.94 -28.75
N ALA A 306 -1.43 -5.86 -28.13
CA ALA A 306 -0.39 -6.89 -28.28
C ALA A 306 -0.84 -8.23 -27.67
N CYS A 307 -1.51 -8.20 -26.51
CA CYS A 307 -2.12 -9.40 -25.92
C CYS A 307 -3.19 -10.00 -26.84
N ASP A 308 -4.06 -9.18 -27.40
CA ASP A 308 -5.08 -9.61 -28.36
C ASP A 308 -4.45 -10.31 -29.57
N ARG A 309 -3.45 -9.69 -30.18
CA ARG A 309 -2.70 -10.28 -31.33
C ARG A 309 -1.99 -11.59 -30.95
N ALA A 310 -1.48 -11.68 -29.72
CA ALA A 310 -0.84 -12.89 -29.18
C ALA A 310 -1.86 -13.95 -28.70
N ARG A 311 -3.18 -13.67 -28.77
CA ARG A 311 -4.27 -14.50 -28.25
C ARG A 311 -4.13 -14.77 -26.75
N ILE A 312 -3.70 -13.75 -26.00
CA ILE A 312 -3.59 -13.76 -24.53
C ILE A 312 -4.76 -12.94 -23.96
N PRO A 313 -5.64 -13.51 -23.12
CA PRO A 313 -6.73 -12.75 -22.51
C PRO A 313 -6.19 -11.53 -21.75
N PHE A 314 -6.84 -10.38 -21.91
CA PHE A 314 -6.43 -9.12 -21.26
C PHE A 314 -7.53 -8.53 -20.38
N GLY A 315 -7.17 -8.06 -19.20
CA GLY A 315 -8.05 -7.31 -18.31
C GLY A 315 -8.29 -7.94 -16.95
N LEU A 316 -8.66 -7.12 -15.97
CA LEU A 316 -8.93 -7.55 -14.58
C LEU A 316 -10.24 -8.34 -14.43
N THR A 317 -11.18 -8.14 -15.35
CA THR A 317 -12.52 -8.75 -15.32
C THR A 317 -12.67 -9.90 -16.30
N VAL A 318 -11.63 -10.16 -17.09
CA VAL A 318 -11.59 -11.27 -18.04
C VAL A 318 -10.97 -12.47 -17.34
N GLU A 319 -11.60 -13.64 -17.48
CA GLU A 319 -11.03 -14.90 -16.96
C GLU A 319 -9.67 -15.17 -17.60
N GLY A 320 -8.68 -15.50 -16.79
CA GLY A 320 -7.30 -15.66 -17.27
C GLY A 320 -6.67 -14.38 -17.84
N GLY A 321 -7.36 -13.22 -17.79
CA GLY A 321 -6.86 -11.98 -18.36
C GLY A 321 -5.61 -11.45 -17.67
N VAL A 322 -4.62 -10.98 -18.42
CA VAL A 322 -3.40 -10.35 -17.90
C VAL A 322 -3.52 -8.84 -17.83
N ILE A 323 -2.73 -8.24 -16.98
CA ILE A 323 -2.50 -6.79 -16.93
C ILE A 323 -0.99 -6.52 -16.82
N TRP A 324 -0.55 -5.29 -17.05
CA TRP A 324 0.87 -4.93 -16.97
C TRP A 324 1.55 -5.37 -15.67
N HIS A 325 0.84 -5.29 -14.53
CA HIS A 325 1.44 -5.69 -13.24
C HIS A 325 1.74 -7.19 -13.15
N ASP A 326 1.14 -8.01 -14.00
CA ASP A 326 1.40 -9.44 -14.04
C ASP A 326 2.78 -9.75 -14.66
N LEU A 327 3.41 -8.83 -15.41
CA LEU A 327 4.81 -8.94 -15.82
C LEU A 327 5.76 -9.03 -14.60
N ARG A 328 5.49 -8.22 -13.58
CA ARG A 328 6.23 -8.29 -12.30
C ARG A 328 5.97 -9.58 -11.54
N ARG A 329 4.75 -10.12 -11.62
CA ARG A 329 4.44 -11.43 -11.04
C ARG A 329 5.13 -12.55 -11.81
N THR A 330 5.16 -12.42 -13.13
CA THR A 330 5.92 -13.35 -14.00
C THR A 330 7.38 -13.38 -13.60
N PHE A 331 8.03 -12.22 -13.46
CA PHE A 331 9.40 -12.13 -12.96
C PHE A 331 9.60 -12.89 -11.63
N ALA A 332 8.76 -12.64 -10.62
CA ALA A 332 8.86 -13.30 -9.33
C ALA A 332 8.64 -14.83 -9.44
N THR A 333 7.67 -15.26 -10.25
CA THR A 333 7.35 -16.68 -10.46
C THR A 333 8.46 -17.38 -11.21
N GLU A 334 9.05 -16.74 -12.22
CA GLU A 334 10.18 -17.26 -12.98
C GLU A 334 11.43 -17.46 -12.12
N LEU A 335 11.76 -16.49 -11.26
CA LEU A 335 12.87 -16.63 -10.31
C LEU A 335 12.63 -17.77 -9.32
N ARG A 336 11.41 -17.86 -8.78
CA ARG A 336 11.08 -18.94 -7.87
C ARG A 336 11.13 -20.31 -8.54
N ALA A 337 10.67 -20.43 -9.79
CA ALA A 337 10.77 -21.66 -10.57
C ALA A 337 12.23 -22.08 -10.84
N ARG A 338 13.16 -21.14 -10.79
CA ARG A 338 14.61 -21.34 -10.90
C ARG A 338 15.32 -21.43 -9.55
N GLN A 339 14.55 -21.68 -8.49
CA GLN A 339 15.06 -21.90 -7.12
C GLN A 339 15.84 -20.70 -6.54
N VAL A 340 15.57 -19.48 -7.03
CA VAL A 340 16.11 -18.27 -6.40
C VAL A 340 15.48 -18.10 -5.03
N HIS A 341 16.31 -17.75 -4.06
CA HIS A 341 15.88 -17.60 -2.67
C HIS A 341 14.87 -16.45 -2.51
N GLU A 342 13.89 -16.62 -1.65
CA GLU A 342 12.79 -15.64 -1.47
C GLU A 342 13.27 -14.26 -1.00
N TYR A 343 14.36 -14.19 -0.23
CA TYR A 343 14.97 -12.90 0.18
C TYR A 343 15.54 -12.14 -1.01
N ASP A 344 16.21 -12.84 -1.94
CA ASP A 344 16.77 -12.21 -3.16
C ASP A 344 15.64 -11.70 -4.06
N ILE A 345 14.58 -12.48 -4.22
CA ILE A 345 13.38 -12.06 -4.94
C ILE A 345 12.74 -10.83 -4.28
N ALA A 346 12.64 -10.82 -2.95
CA ALA A 346 12.08 -9.70 -2.22
C ALA A 346 12.94 -8.43 -2.34
N ASP A 347 14.25 -8.55 -2.26
CA ASP A 347 15.19 -7.42 -2.42
C ASP A 347 15.12 -6.88 -3.86
N LEU A 348 15.13 -7.73 -4.89
CA LEU A 348 14.93 -7.35 -6.29
C LEU A 348 13.58 -6.64 -6.51
N LEU A 349 12.52 -7.08 -5.85
CA LEU A 349 11.21 -6.46 -5.93
C LEU A 349 11.04 -5.23 -5.00
N GLY A 350 11.93 -5.03 -4.03
CA GLY A 350 11.80 -3.99 -3.00
C GLY A 350 10.63 -4.26 -2.05
N HIS A 351 10.40 -5.52 -1.70
CA HIS A 351 9.46 -5.91 -0.67
C HIS A 351 10.13 -5.93 0.70
N THR A 352 9.39 -5.57 1.73
CA THR A 352 9.86 -5.73 3.11
C THR A 352 9.38 -7.09 3.62
N ILE A 353 10.31 -7.94 3.98
CA ILE A 353 9.99 -9.20 4.64
C ILE A 353 9.82 -8.93 6.12
N GLN A 354 8.60 -9.16 6.63
CA GLN A 354 8.26 -8.99 8.05
C GLN A 354 8.65 -10.24 8.84
N SER A 355 9.95 -10.53 8.93
CA SER A 355 10.48 -11.58 9.80
C SER A 355 11.68 -11.04 10.56
N VAL A 356 12.01 -11.67 11.71
CA VAL A 356 13.22 -11.33 12.48
C VAL A 356 14.45 -11.49 11.59
N THR A 357 14.55 -12.63 10.88
CA THR A 357 15.65 -12.90 9.95
C THR A 357 15.72 -11.89 8.81
N GLY A 358 14.60 -11.50 8.21
CA GLY A 358 14.55 -10.50 7.13
C GLY A 358 14.98 -9.09 7.54
N THR A 359 15.10 -8.83 8.85
CA THR A 359 15.65 -7.56 9.36
C THR A 359 17.16 -7.54 9.28
N TYR A 360 17.81 -8.68 9.41
CA TYR A 360 19.28 -8.81 9.46
C TYR A 360 19.89 -9.38 8.17
N ALA A 361 19.17 -10.26 7.47
CA ALA A 361 19.63 -10.86 6.23
C ALA A 361 19.37 -9.92 5.04
N ARG A 362 20.43 -9.53 4.36
CA ARG A 362 20.41 -8.78 3.10
C ARG A 362 21.07 -9.60 2.01
N SER A 363 20.48 -9.56 0.83
CA SER A 363 21.09 -10.20 -0.34
C SER A 363 22.39 -9.50 -0.70
N THR A 364 23.44 -10.27 -1.04
CA THR A 364 24.66 -9.70 -1.57
C THR A 364 24.46 -9.28 -3.03
N PRO A 365 25.24 -8.32 -3.54
CA PRO A 365 25.16 -7.95 -4.96
C PRO A 365 25.35 -9.12 -5.90
N GLU A 366 26.27 -10.03 -5.58
CA GLU A 366 26.56 -11.24 -6.36
C GLU A 366 25.33 -12.20 -6.40
N ALA A 367 24.62 -12.36 -5.27
CA ALA A 367 23.39 -13.15 -5.23
C ALA A 367 22.27 -12.53 -6.09
N LEU A 368 22.18 -11.19 -6.11
CA LEU A 368 21.19 -10.48 -6.94
C LEU A 368 21.56 -10.57 -8.44
N GLU A 369 22.84 -10.51 -8.78
CA GLU A 369 23.31 -10.73 -10.16
C GLU A 369 23.03 -12.15 -10.64
N ASP A 370 23.38 -13.15 -9.83
CA ASP A 370 23.08 -14.55 -10.11
C ASP A 370 21.57 -14.76 -10.32
N ALA A 371 20.75 -14.23 -9.42
CA ALA A 371 19.30 -14.29 -9.53
C ALA A 371 18.78 -13.68 -10.85
N GLY A 372 19.30 -12.52 -11.25
CA GLY A 372 18.93 -11.86 -12.50
C GLY A 372 19.36 -12.67 -13.74
N ASN A 373 20.54 -13.27 -13.70
CA ASN A 373 21.10 -14.07 -14.79
C ASN A 373 20.37 -15.41 -14.98
N ARG A 374 19.88 -16.03 -13.92
CA ARG A 374 19.07 -17.26 -13.99
C ARG A 374 17.82 -17.14 -14.85
N LEU A 375 17.31 -15.94 -15.09
CA LEU A 375 16.19 -15.73 -16.01
C LEU A 375 16.53 -16.02 -17.46
N THR A 376 17.81 -15.98 -17.83
CA THR A 376 18.30 -16.28 -19.18
C THR A 376 18.64 -17.77 -19.38
N GLU A 377 18.68 -18.54 -18.30
CA GLU A 377 18.95 -19.96 -18.34
C GLU A 377 17.70 -20.77 -18.71
N PRO A 378 17.87 -21.92 -19.38
CA PRO A 378 16.78 -22.87 -19.56
C PRO A 378 16.18 -23.27 -18.21
N ARG A 379 14.88 -23.46 -18.13
CA ARG A 379 14.27 -24.06 -16.94
C ARG A 379 14.81 -25.49 -16.80
N GLY A 380 15.36 -25.81 -15.63
CA GLY A 380 15.58 -27.19 -15.27
C GLY A 380 14.27 -28.01 -15.33
N ASN A 381 14.32 -29.31 -15.54
CA ASN A 381 13.15 -30.19 -15.63
C ASN A 381 12.20 -29.95 -14.43
N VAL A 382 11.12 -29.23 -14.65
CA VAL A 382 10.05 -29.04 -13.67
C VAL A 382 9.22 -30.33 -13.71
N ILE A 383 9.32 -31.12 -12.67
CA ILE A 383 8.37 -32.22 -12.45
C ILE A 383 7.04 -31.61 -12.13
N GLU A 384 6.09 -31.63 -13.07
CA GLU A 384 4.71 -31.22 -12.82
C GLU A 384 4.07 -32.18 -11.82
N PHE A 385 3.90 -31.73 -10.59
CA PHE A 385 3.03 -32.42 -9.65
C PHE A 385 1.56 -32.20 -10.08
N LYS A 386 1.00 -33.18 -10.80
CA LYS A 386 -0.45 -33.23 -11.01
C LYS A 386 -1.12 -33.37 -9.65
N ARG A 387 -1.80 -32.33 -9.16
CA ARG A 387 -2.74 -32.49 -8.05
C ARG A 387 -3.78 -33.50 -8.48
N LYS A 388 -3.85 -34.66 -7.79
CA LYS A 388 -5.02 -35.53 -7.87
C LYS A 388 -6.22 -34.71 -7.38
N ALA A 389 -7.22 -34.56 -8.25
CA ALA A 389 -8.52 -34.07 -7.83
C ALA A 389 -9.06 -35.08 -6.81
N SER A 390 -9.36 -34.61 -5.61
CA SER A 390 -10.14 -35.31 -4.59
C SER A 390 -11.57 -34.86 -4.70
#